data_4ed068a79140a9f4e6533aedf5e2c6da
#
_entry.id   4ed068a79140a9f4e6533aedf5e2c6da
#
_cell.length_a   1.000
_cell.length_b   1.000
_cell.length_c   1.000
_cell.angle_alpha   90.00
_cell.angle_beta   90.00
_cell.angle_gamma   90.00
#
_symmetry.space_group_name_H-M   'P 1'
#
loop_
_entity.id
_entity.type
_entity.pdbx_description
1 polymer ?
#
loop_
_entity_poly.entity_id
_entity_poly.type
_entity_poly.pdbx_seq_one_letter_code
_entity_poly.pdbx_strand_id
1 'polypeptide(L)'
;MDLSSNFLPDKLPDGDPSEFALPVFLEEPKSTFATKDTPGNLTCRVAHAKTVFFICDGEKMSAATEKEGLDPVSKSKFKEISVKIRKSQVLDTLEEFTCTCQATSAQGHVESRPALVINACK
;
A
#
# COMPACT_ATOMS: atom_id res chain seq x y z
N MET A 1 -27.60 -25.11 -17.12
CA MET A 1 -27.04 -24.60 -17.24
C MET A 1 -26.49 -24.15 -16.57
N ASP A 2 -26.07 -24.45 -16.62
CA ASP A 2 -25.56 -23.90 -16.12
C ASP A 2 -25.32 -22.79 -16.28
N LEU A 3 -25.85 -22.70 -16.20
CA LEU A 3 -25.86 -21.44 -16.30
C LEU A 3 -24.85 -20.84 -15.57
N SER A 4 -24.61 -21.21 -14.40
CA SER A 4 -23.60 -20.65 -13.60
C SER A 4 -22.29 -20.70 -14.24
N SER A 5 -22.00 -21.75 -14.87
CA SER A 5 -20.74 -21.80 -15.53
C SER A 5 -20.68 -20.82 -16.64
N ASN A 6 -21.78 -20.36 -17.07
CA ASN A 6 -21.78 -19.43 -18.14
C ASN A 6 -21.75 -18.03 -17.70
N PHE A 7 -22.13 -17.76 -16.46
CA PHE A 7 -22.03 -16.45 -15.96
C PHE A 7 -20.67 -16.03 -15.74
N LEU A 8 -19.80 -16.98 -15.34
CA LEU A 8 -18.44 -16.68 -15.07
C LEU A 8 -17.69 -17.07 -16.28
N PRO A 9 -17.28 -16.13 -17.08
CA PRO A 9 -16.52 -16.48 -18.26
C PRO A 9 -15.27 -17.20 -17.84
N ASP A 10 -14.83 -18.09 -18.69
CA ASP A 10 -13.63 -18.83 -18.42
C ASP A 10 -12.45 -17.91 -18.26
N LYS A 11 -12.52 -16.74 -18.78
CA LYS A 11 -11.45 -15.78 -18.59
C LYS A 11 -12.09 -14.44 -18.36
N LEU A 12 -11.39 -13.61 -17.65
CA LEU A 12 -11.88 -12.29 -17.39
C LEU A 12 -11.84 -11.45 -18.65
N PRO A 13 -12.67 -10.43 -18.71
CA PRO A 13 -12.61 -9.50 -19.83
C PRO A 13 -11.21 -8.92 -19.90
N ASP A 14 -10.82 -8.52 -21.09
CA ASP A 14 -9.57 -7.86 -21.27
C ASP A 14 -9.59 -6.57 -20.48
N GLY A 15 -8.49 -6.25 -19.85
CA GLY A 15 -8.38 -5.02 -19.11
C GLY A 15 -7.62 -5.21 -17.82
N ASP A 16 -7.40 -4.11 -17.16
CA ASP A 16 -6.66 -4.10 -15.92
C ASP A 16 -7.57 -4.62 -14.81
N PRO A 17 -7.12 -5.57 -14.01
CA PRO A 17 -7.92 -6.02 -12.87
C PRO A 17 -8.37 -4.91 -11.94
N SER A 18 -7.66 -3.77 -11.90
CA SER A 18 -8.08 -2.66 -11.07
C SER A 18 -9.42 -2.07 -11.52
N GLU A 19 -9.92 -2.47 -12.69
CA GLU A 19 -11.22 -2.02 -13.15
C GLU A 19 -12.35 -2.92 -12.66
N PHE A 20 -12.01 -4.12 -12.17
CA PHE A 20 -13.02 -5.09 -11.80
C PHE A 20 -13.03 -5.45 -10.32
N ALA A 21 -12.01 -5.11 -9.61
CA ALA A 21 -11.88 -5.56 -8.24
C ALA A 21 -11.42 -4.43 -7.32
N LEU A 22 -11.73 -4.58 -6.05
CA LEU A 22 -11.17 -3.69 -5.04
C LEU A 22 -9.70 -4.05 -4.85
N PRO A 23 -8.87 -3.08 -4.49
CA PRO A 23 -7.48 -3.40 -4.18
C PRO A 23 -7.38 -4.36 -3.01
N VAL A 24 -6.35 -5.19 -3.03
CA VAL A 24 -6.11 -6.17 -1.98
C VAL A 24 -4.69 -5.98 -1.47
N PHE A 25 -4.53 -5.80 -0.17
CA PHE A 25 -3.21 -5.64 0.41
C PHE A 25 -2.52 -6.99 0.46
N LEU A 26 -1.39 -7.09 -0.23
CA LEU A 26 -0.54 -8.27 -0.14
C LEU A 26 0.45 -8.10 0.99
N GLU A 27 0.82 -6.87 1.29
CA GLU A 27 1.69 -6.56 2.40
C GLU A 27 1.32 -5.19 2.93
N GLU A 28 0.95 -5.12 4.21
CA GLU A 28 0.64 -3.84 4.84
C GLU A 28 1.89 -3.28 5.49
N PRO A 29 1.97 -1.96 5.65
CA PRO A 29 3.15 -1.39 6.28
C PRO A 29 3.24 -1.82 7.73
N LYS A 30 4.45 -2.01 8.20
CA LYS A 30 4.72 -2.43 9.57
C LYS A 30 5.40 -1.31 10.33
N SER A 31 5.08 -1.18 11.59
CA SER A 31 5.69 -0.16 12.43
C SER A 31 7.20 -0.32 12.43
N THR A 32 7.89 0.80 12.49
CA THR A 32 9.33 0.81 12.39
C THR A 32 9.88 1.96 13.23
N PHE A 33 11.21 2.04 13.29
CA PHE A 33 11.90 3.07 14.06
C PHE A 33 12.64 4.00 13.12
N ALA A 34 12.68 5.28 13.49
CA ALA A 34 13.52 6.25 12.79
C ALA A 34 14.62 6.67 13.76
N THR A 35 15.87 6.52 13.35
CA THR A 35 16.99 6.91 14.15
C THR A 35 17.67 8.11 13.54
N LYS A 36 18.64 8.68 14.26
CA LYS A 36 19.39 9.80 13.75
C LYS A 36 20.03 9.51 12.39
N ASP A 37 20.53 8.30 12.23
CA ASP A 37 21.29 7.95 11.03
C ASP A 37 20.49 7.14 10.03
N THR A 38 19.34 6.61 10.40
CA THR A 38 18.57 5.72 9.55
C THR A 38 17.10 6.09 9.58
N PRO A 39 16.53 6.46 8.45
CA PRO A 39 15.09 6.77 8.42
C PRO A 39 14.27 5.51 8.62
N GLY A 40 13.06 5.69 9.11
CA GLY A 40 12.11 4.59 9.17
C GLY A 40 11.61 4.30 7.77
N ASN A 41 11.55 3.03 7.42
CA ASN A 41 11.16 2.63 6.08
C ASN A 41 9.86 1.84 6.14
N LEU A 42 8.87 2.27 5.38
CA LEU A 42 7.57 1.61 5.32
C LEU A 42 7.34 1.16 3.89
N THR A 43 6.82 -0.05 3.75
CA THR A 43 6.54 -0.61 2.44
C THR A 43 5.12 -1.15 2.40
N CYS A 44 4.45 -0.95 1.30
CA CYS A 44 3.09 -1.42 1.07
C CYS A 44 3.02 -2.05 -0.31
N ARG A 45 2.41 -3.24 -0.39
CA ARG A 45 2.25 -3.95 -1.65
C ARG A 45 0.78 -4.25 -1.83
N VAL A 46 0.22 -3.84 -2.97
CA VAL A 46 -1.22 -3.93 -3.20
C VAL A 46 -1.50 -4.51 -4.57
N ALA A 47 -2.38 -5.51 -4.62
CA ALA A 47 -2.84 -6.07 -5.88
C ALA A 47 -4.07 -5.33 -6.34
N HIS A 48 -4.28 -5.29 -7.64
CA HIS A 48 -5.48 -4.73 -8.29
C HIS A 48 -5.68 -3.25 -7.99
N ALA A 49 -4.60 -2.52 -7.78
CA ALA A 49 -4.70 -1.10 -7.47
C ALA A 49 -4.35 -0.26 -8.68
N LYS A 50 -5.11 0.79 -8.87
CA LYS A 50 -4.80 1.77 -9.89
C LYS A 50 -3.81 2.78 -9.34
N THR A 51 -4.03 3.20 -8.09
CA THR A 51 -3.11 4.11 -7.43
C THR A 51 -2.84 3.60 -6.03
N VAL A 52 -1.62 3.84 -5.56
CA VAL A 52 -1.21 3.48 -4.21
C VAL A 52 -0.38 4.64 -3.67
N PHE A 53 -0.65 5.06 -2.45
CA PHE A 53 0.11 6.14 -1.84
C PHE A 53 0.03 6.03 -0.33
N PHE A 54 0.94 6.71 0.35
CA PHE A 54 0.94 6.78 1.81
C PHE A 54 0.40 8.11 2.28
N ILE A 55 -0.34 8.07 3.38
CA ILE A 55 -0.70 9.26 4.11
C ILE A 55 -0.07 9.14 5.49
N CYS A 56 0.80 10.07 5.81
CA CYS A 56 1.51 10.07 7.07
C CYS A 56 1.19 11.35 7.82
N ASP A 57 0.76 11.21 9.07
CA ASP A 57 0.42 12.37 9.89
C ASP A 57 -0.56 13.29 9.16
N GLY A 58 -1.49 12.68 8.43
CA GLY A 58 -2.52 13.44 7.73
C GLY A 58 -2.13 13.99 6.38
N GLU A 59 -0.90 13.76 5.93
CA GLU A 59 -0.43 14.33 4.67
C GLU A 59 0.01 13.24 3.71
N LYS A 60 -0.30 13.45 2.44
CA LYS A 60 0.12 12.52 1.42
C LYS A 60 1.62 12.62 1.22
N MET A 61 2.29 11.48 1.22
CA MET A 61 3.74 11.43 1.09
C MET A 61 4.13 10.99 -0.31
N SER A 62 5.21 11.57 -0.80
CA SER A 62 5.79 11.10 -2.06
C SER A 62 6.52 9.79 -1.79
N ALA A 63 6.33 8.83 -2.68
CA ALA A 63 7.00 7.55 -2.53
C ALA A 63 8.49 7.69 -2.79
N ALA A 64 9.30 7.04 -1.96
CA ALA A 64 10.73 6.98 -2.19
C ALA A 64 11.04 6.01 -3.31
N THR A 65 10.30 4.92 -3.40
CA THR A 65 10.44 3.97 -4.48
C THR A 65 9.07 3.47 -4.89
N GLU A 66 8.94 3.13 -6.16
CA GLU A 66 7.74 2.51 -6.68
C GLU A 66 8.15 1.41 -7.61
N LYS A 67 7.47 0.29 -7.54
CA LYS A 67 7.71 -0.77 -8.50
C LYS A 67 6.44 -1.59 -8.69
N GLU A 68 6.42 -2.33 -9.78
CA GLU A 68 5.30 -3.20 -10.09
C GLU A 68 5.86 -4.59 -10.32
N GLY A 69 5.04 -5.58 -10.06
CA GLY A 69 5.46 -6.94 -10.24
C GLY A 69 4.29 -7.88 -10.30
N LEU A 70 4.60 -9.17 -10.28
CA LEU A 70 3.62 -10.22 -10.33
C LEU A 70 3.82 -11.10 -9.11
N ASP A 71 2.77 -11.26 -8.33
CA ASP A 71 2.85 -12.09 -7.14
C ASP A 71 3.01 -13.55 -7.56
N PRO A 72 4.02 -14.25 -7.07
CA PRO A 72 4.25 -15.62 -7.53
C PRO A 72 3.16 -16.61 -7.10
N VAL A 73 2.47 -16.32 -6.03
CA VAL A 73 1.45 -17.23 -5.54
C VAL A 73 0.11 -16.96 -6.21
N SER A 74 -0.38 -15.74 -6.14
CA SER A 74 -1.68 -15.41 -6.69
C SER A 74 -1.65 -15.09 -8.16
N LYS A 75 -0.47 -14.85 -8.72
CA LYS A 75 -0.30 -14.44 -10.11
C LYS A 75 -0.93 -13.10 -10.41
N SER A 76 -1.21 -12.33 -9.39
CA SER A 76 -1.81 -11.00 -9.55
C SER A 76 -0.74 -9.95 -9.71
N LYS A 77 -1.04 -8.96 -10.52
CA LYS A 77 -0.15 -7.81 -10.63
C LYS A 77 -0.28 -6.99 -9.38
N PHE A 78 0.83 -6.45 -8.91
CA PHE A 78 0.81 -5.60 -7.74
C PHE A 78 1.62 -4.34 -7.96
N LYS A 79 1.32 -3.34 -7.16
CA LYS A 79 2.12 -2.14 -7.06
C LYS A 79 2.71 -2.12 -5.66
N GLU A 80 3.97 -1.77 -5.57
CA GLU A 80 4.64 -1.69 -4.29
C GLU A 80 5.25 -0.31 -4.16
N ILE A 81 5.00 0.35 -3.06
CA ILE A 81 5.60 1.64 -2.79
C ILE A 81 6.26 1.61 -1.43
N SER A 82 7.27 2.42 -1.25
CA SER A 82 7.87 2.60 0.05
C SER A 82 8.13 4.07 0.30
N VAL A 83 8.14 4.45 1.55
CA VAL A 83 8.47 5.81 1.96
C VAL A 83 9.51 5.73 3.05
N LYS A 84 10.29 6.80 3.16
CA LYS A 84 11.28 6.93 4.20
C LYS A 84 10.91 8.11 5.07
N ILE A 85 10.82 7.87 6.36
CA ILE A 85 10.41 8.87 7.32
C ILE A 85 11.62 9.19 8.18
N ARG A 86 12.06 10.43 8.12
CA ARG A 86 13.23 10.84 8.87
C ARG A 86 12.85 11.13 10.31
N LYS A 87 13.82 10.98 11.19
CA LYS A 87 13.61 11.25 12.60
C LYS A 87 13.10 12.67 12.83
N SER A 88 13.58 13.63 12.02
CA SER A 88 13.14 15.00 12.18
C SER A 88 11.65 15.15 11.91
N GLN A 89 11.10 14.36 11.01
CA GLN A 89 9.66 14.42 10.73
C GLN A 89 8.87 13.90 11.91
N VAL A 90 9.36 12.84 12.55
CA VAL A 90 8.69 12.25 13.71
C VAL A 90 8.74 13.21 14.90
N LEU A 91 9.86 13.88 15.07
CA LEU A 91 10.02 14.79 16.20
C LEU A 91 9.13 16.02 16.12
N ASP A 92 8.68 16.35 14.90
CA ASP A 92 7.84 17.52 14.73
C ASP A 92 6.39 17.30 15.18
N THR A 93 6.04 16.07 15.53
CA THR A 93 4.66 15.81 15.95
C THR A 93 4.61 15.66 17.46
N LEU A 94 3.50 16.10 18.03
CA LEU A 94 3.29 15.95 19.46
C LEU A 94 2.65 14.63 19.81
N GLU A 95 2.14 13.95 18.79
CA GLU A 95 1.47 12.68 18.96
C GLU A 95 2.22 11.63 18.19
N GLU A 96 1.70 10.42 18.21
CA GLU A 96 2.32 9.34 17.46
C GLU A 96 2.32 9.67 15.99
N PHE A 97 3.44 9.38 15.33
CA PHE A 97 3.52 9.57 13.89
C PHE A 97 3.07 8.28 13.23
N THR A 98 1.94 8.35 12.54
CA THR A 98 1.37 7.17 11.90
C THR A 98 1.24 7.37 10.41
N CYS A 99 1.37 6.27 9.69
CA CYS A 99 1.18 6.25 8.25
C CYS A 99 0.18 5.15 7.89
N THR A 100 -0.64 5.42 6.90
CA THR A 100 -1.49 4.39 6.33
C THR A 100 -1.20 4.31 4.85
N CYS A 101 -1.36 3.12 4.29
CA CYS A 101 -1.26 2.92 2.85
C CYS A 101 -2.67 2.95 2.29
N GLN A 102 -2.85 3.75 1.26
CA GLN A 102 -4.15 3.93 0.64
C GLN A 102 -4.06 3.44 -0.79
N ALA A 103 -5.09 2.75 -1.23
CA ALA A 103 -5.10 2.22 -2.59
C ALA A 103 -6.47 2.39 -3.20
N THR A 104 -6.51 2.69 -4.49
CA THR A 104 -7.77 2.89 -5.18
C THR A 104 -7.82 2.02 -6.42
N SER A 105 -9.05 1.70 -6.81
CA SER A 105 -9.32 1.08 -8.09
C SER A 105 -10.61 1.69 -8.59
N ALA A 106 -11.07 1.24 -9.77
CA ALA A 106 -12.36 1.72 -10.27
C ALA A 106 -13.50 1.31 -9.36
N GLN A 107 -13.31 0.29 -8.54
CA GLN A 107 -14.36 -0.21 -7.67
C GLN A 107 -14.37 0.44 -6.28
N GLY A 108 -13.33 1.15 -5.93
CA GLY A 108 -13.34 1.82 -4.65
C GLY A 108 -11.96 2.03 -4.07
N HIS A 109 -11.95 2.27 -2.79
CA HIS A 109 -10.75 2.69 -2.06
C HIS A 109 -10.61 1.82 -0.81
N VAL A 110 -9.40 1.42 -0.51
CA VAL A 110 -9.11 0.67 0.72
C VAL A 110 -7.94 1.33 1.43
N GLU A 111 -7.88 1.09 2.74
CA GLU A 111 -6.86 1.68 3.58
C GLU A 111 -6.27 0.61 4.47
N SER A 112 -4.96 0.62 4.63
CA SER A 112 -4.29 -0.36 5.48
C SER A 112 -4.46 0.02 6.95
N ARG A 113 -4.08 -0.91 7.82
CA ARG A 113 -3.95 -0.59 9.22
C ARG A 113 -2.82 0.43 9.38
N PRO A 114 -2.91 1.29 10.40
CA PRO A 114 -1.85 2.28 10.58
C PRO A 114 -0.55 1.63 11.05
N ALA A 115 0.54 2.18 10.58
CA ALA A 115 1.86 1.79 11.01
C ALA A 115 2.48 2.97 11.76
N LEU A 116 3.16 2.68 12.86
CA LEU A 116 3.81 3.71 13.65
C LEU A 116 5.25 3.87 13.23
N VAL A 117 5.70 5.10 13.15
CA VAL A 117 7.12 5.38 13.00
C VAL A 117 7.58 5.94 14.34
N ILE A 118 8.42 5.20 15.00
CA ILE A 118 8.81 5.48 16.38
C ILE A 118 10.15 6.16 16.40
N ASN A 119 10.24 7.25 17.17
CA ASN A 119 11.47 7.97 17.33
C ASN A 119 12.37 7.17 18.26
N ALA A 120 13.48 6.65 17.73
CA ALA A 120 14.41 5.90 18.53
C ALA A 120 15.50 6.82 19.05
N CYS A 121 15.88 6.63 20.28
CA CYS A 121 16.83 7.51 20.92
C CYS A 121 18.26 7.30 20.50
N LYS A 122 18.51 6.43 19.59
CA LYS A 122 19.90 6.22 19.22
C LYS A 122 20.18 6.44 17.79
#